data_6f3c099236e3d5bff402a1bb10eaa655
#
_entry.id   6f3c099236e3d5bff402a1bb10eaa655
#
_cell.length_a   1.000
_cell.length_b   1.000
_cell.length_c   1.000
_cell.angle_alpha   90.00
_cell.angle_beta   90.00
_cell.angle_gamma   90.00
#
_symmetry.space_group_name_H-M   'P 1'
#
loop_
_entity.id
_entity.type
_entity.pdbx_description
1 polymer ?
#
loop_
_entity_poly.entity_id
_entity_poly.type
_entity_poly.pdbx_seq_one_letter_code
_entity_poly.pdbx_strand_id
1 'polypeptide(L)'
;MFESVAPLLQEHAALQEELGDPALHADAARSRRVNRRYAELSRIVGALNAWQAATEDFEAARELAAEDASFAAELPALEALVPETAETLRRLLIPRDPNDARDAIMEIKMGEGGAESALFAGDLLRMYLHYAESKGWRTEIIEQTSSDLGGIKDVQVAFKGSSSDPAQGVWAHLKFE
;
A
#
# COMPACT_ATOMS: atom_id res chain seq x y z
N MET A 1 -7.44 -5.66 21.80
CA MET A 1 -6.57 -6.11 20.73
C MET A 1 -6.05 -4.92 19.88
N PHE A 2 -6.80 -3.84 19.69
CA PHE A 2 -6.44 -2.69 18.87
C PHE A 2 -6.33 -1.39 19.67
N GLU A 3 -5.57 -1.38 20.78
CA GLU A 3 -5.35 -0.20 21.64
C GLU A 3 -4.69 0.97 20.89
N SER A 4 -3.89 0.66 19.85
CA SER A 4 -3.23 1.67 19.01
C SER A 4 -4.17 2.45 18.08
N VAL A 5 -5.46 2.07 18.02
CA VAL A 5 -6.42 2.73 17.11
C VAL A 5 -7.00 4.00 17.73
N ALA A 6 -7.07 4.11 19.05
CA ALA A 6 -7.67 5.27 19.72
C ALA A 6 -7.07 6.63 19.29
N PRO A 7 -5.74 6.80 19.18
CA PRO A 7 -5.15 8.04 18.66
C PRO A 7 -5.54 8.32 17.20
N LEU A 8 -5.68 7.28 16.37
CA LEU A 8 -6.07 7.43 14.95
C LEU A 8 -7.52 7.87 14.81
N LEU A 9 -8.42 7.40 15.68
CA LEU A 9 -9.81 7.87 15.73
C LEU A 9 -9.90 9.34 16.13
N GLN A 10 -9.09 9.77 17.11
CA GLN A 10 -9.03 11.17 17.53
C GLN A 10 -8.50 12.06 16.39
N GLU A 11 -7.43 11.62 15.72
CA GLU A 11 -6.88 12.34 14.56
C GLU A 11 -7.92 12.42 13.42
N HIS A 12 -8.63 11.33 13.13
CA HIS A 12 -9.69 11.32 12.10
C HIS A 12 -10.80 12.33 12.42
N ALA A 13 -11.27 12.38 13.67
CA ALA A 13 -12.28 13.34 14.09
C ALA A 13 -11.78 14.79 13.97
N ALA A 14 -10.55 15.07 14.38
CA ALA A 14 -9.95 16.40 14.25
C ALA A 14 -9.80 16.84 12.79
N LEU A 15 -9.38 15.94 11.90
CA LEU A 15 -9.30 16.22 10.47
C LEU A 15 -10.69 16.42 9.84
N GLN A 16 -11.70 15.74 10.32
CA GLN A 16 -13.07 15.95 9.87
C GLN A 16 -13.60 17.34 10.22
N GLU A 17 -13.28 17.85 11.42
CA GLU A 17 -13.58 19.22 11.81
C GLU A 17 -12.82 20.22 10.94
N GLU A 18 -11.50 19.98 10.72
CA GLU A 18 -10.66 20.83 9.88
C GLU A 18 -11.16 20.90 8.42
N LEU A 19 -11.69 19.81 7.88
CA LEU A 19 -12.27 19.77 6.53
C LEU A 19 -13.54 20.63 6.40
N GLY A 20 -14.23 20.88 7.53
CA GLY A 20 -15.40 21.78 7.60
C GLY A 20 -15.01 23.26 7.68
N ASP A 21 -13.73 23.61 7.88
CA ASP A 21 -13.28 24.99 7.98
C ASP A 21 -13.11 25.63 6.58
N PRO A 22 -13.88 26.70 6.28
CA PRO A 22 -13.72 27.43 5.00
C PRO A 22 -12.29 27.97 4.79
N ALA A 23 -11.54 28.27 5.83
CA ALA A 23 -10.17 28.76 5.74
C ALA A 23 -9.21 27.72 5.14
N LEU A 24 -9.50 26.43 5.25
CA LEU A 24 -8.68 25.37 4.65
C LEU A 24 -8.62 25.49 3.12
N HIS A 25 -9.70 25.95 2.48
CA HIS A 25 -9.76 26.09 1.03
C HIS A 25 -8.85 27.18 0.48
N ALA A 26 -8.42 28.12 1.32
CA ALA A 26 -7.48 29.17 0.94
C ALA A 26 -6.02 28.65 0.75
N ASP A 27 -5.68 27.51 1.37
CA ASP A 27 -4.36 26.87 1.25
C ASP A 27 -4.49 25.50 0.55
N ALA A 28 -4.26 25.50 -0.76
CA ALA A 28 -4.37 24.29 -1.58
C ALA A 28 -3.37 23.17 -1.17
N ALA A 29 -2.19 23.53 -0.61
CA ALA A 29 -1.20 22.54 -0.19
C ALA A 29 -1.63 21.87 1.13
N ARG A 30 -2.10 22.65 2.07
CA ARG A 30 -2.66 22.16 3.35
C ARG A 30 -3.91 21.32 3.08
N SER A 31 -4.84 21.80 2.26
CA SER A 31 -6.06 21.09 1.88
C SER A 31 -5.76 19.71 1.30
N ARG A 32 -4.77 19.59 0.39
CA ARG A 32 -4.36 18.28 -0.16
C ARG A 32 -3.79 17.34 0.90
N ARG A 33 -3.00 17.85 1.86
CA ARG A 33 -2.45 17.02 2.96
C ARG A 33 -3.56 16.51 3.86
N VAL A 34 -4.46 17.40 4.30
CA VAL A 34 -5.59 17.07 5.17
C VAL A 34 -6.48 16.03 4.50
N ASN A 35 -6.89 16.27 3.25
CA ASN A 35 -7.75 15.33 2.51
C ASN A 35 -7.10 13.95 2.34
N ARG A 36 -5.80 13.88 2.03
CA ARG A 36 -5.07 12.62 1.90
C ARG A 36 -5.05 11.85 3.22
N ARG A 37 -4.71 12.54 4.31
CA ARG A 37 -4.65 11.91 5.64
C ARG A 37 -6.01 11.48 6.13
N TYR A 38 -7.03 12.30 5.94
CA TYR A 38 -8.41 11.93 6.24
C TYR A 38 -8.86 10.69 5.47
N ALA A 39 -8.60 10.62 4.17
CA ALA A 39 -8.95 9.44 3.35
C ALA A 39 -8.21 8.17 3.81
N GLU A 40 -6.95 8.28 4.23
CA GLU A 40 -6.18 7.17 4.79
C GLU A 40 -6.83 6.68 6.10
N LEU A 41 -7.08 7.58 7.05
CA LEU A 41 -7.69 7.23 8.33
C LEU A 41 -9.13 6.72 8.18
N SER A 42 -9.90 7.25 7.23
CA SER A 42 -11.27 6.77 6.95
C SER A 42 -11.30 5.29 6.55
N ARG A 43 -10.28 4.80 5.85
CA ARG A 43 -10.15 3.36 5.54
C ARG A 43 -9.94 2.52 6.80
N ILE A 44 -9.12 3.02 7.74
CA ILE A 44 -8.87 2.35 9.04
C ILE A 44 -10.15 2.34 9.88
N VAL A 45 -10.83 3.49 9.96
CA VAL A 45 -12.11 3.60 10.69
C VAL A 45 -13.17 2.66 10.10
N GLY A 46 -13.28 2.60 8.77
CA GLY A 46 -14.20 1.67 8.09
C GLY A 46 -13.89 0.21 8.39
N ALA A 47 -12.62 -0.18 8.37
CA ALA A 47 -12.21 -1.54 8.70
C ALA A 47 -12.42 -1.88 10.19
N LEU A 48 -12.21 -0.92 11.10
CA LEU A 48 -12.51 -1.08 12.52
C LEU A 48 -14.01 -1.33 12.75
N ASN A 49 -14.85 -0.50 12.14
CA ASN A 49 -16.30 -0.63 12.25
C ASN A 49 -16.79 -1.99 11.70
N ALA A 50 -16.21 -2.43 10.57
CA ALA A 50 -16.54 -3.74 9.98
C ALA A 50 -16.13 -4.90 10.91
N TRP A 51 -14.97 -4.82 11.55
CA TRP A 51 -14.55 -5.83 12.52
C TRP A 51 -15.41 -5.81 13.79
N GLN A 52 -15.78 -4.63 14.29
CA GLN A 52 -16.66 -4.50 15.45
C GLN A 52 -18.05 -5.09 15.15
N ALA A 53 -18.66 -4.71 14.02
CA ALA A 53 -19.94 -5.24 13.59
C ALA A 53 -19.92 -6.77 13.44
N ALA A 54 -18.89 -7.33 12.76
CA ALA A 54 -18.76 -8.78 12.63
C ALA A 54 -18.64 -9.50 13.98
N THR A 55 -17.95 -8.88 14.95
CA THR A 55 -17.80 -9.43 16.30
C THR A 55 -19.11 -9.39 17.06
N GLU A 56 -19.84 -8.27 17.02
CA GLU A 56 -21.14 -8.08 17.66
C GLU A 56 -22.18 -9.03 17.06
N ASP A 57 -22.24 -9.14 15.73
CA ASP A 57 -23.17 -10.04 15.03
C ASP A 57 -22.90 -11.51 15.38
N PHE A 58 -21.62 -11.91 15.45
CA PHE A 58 -21.26 -13.28 15.88
C PHE A 58 -21.65 -13.56 17.33
N GLU A 59 -21.40 -12.63 18.25
CA GLU A 59 -21.76 -12.79 19.66
C GLU A 59 -23.29 -12.86 19.83
N ALA A 60 -24.03 -11.98 19.16
CA ALA A 60 -25.50 -11.96 19.18
C ALA A 60 -26.10 -13.26 18.60
N ALA A 61 -25.60 -13.72 17.44
CA ALA A 61 -26.07 -14.97 16.84
C ALA A 61 -25.74 -16.19 17.74
N ARG A 62 -24.60 -16.18 18.41
CA ARG A 62 -24.22 -17.25 19.34
C ARG A 62 -25.14 -17.33 20.56
N GLU A 63 -25.58 -16.18 21.09
CA GLU A 63 -26.53 -16.15 22.19
C GLU A 63 -27.91 -16.64 21.75
N LEU A 64 -28.39 -16.20 20.58
CA LEU A 64 -29.71 -16.55 20.07
C LEU A 64 -29.79 -17.98 19.52
N ALA A 65 -28.69 -18.57 19.09
CA ALA A 65 -28.61 -19.95 18.57
C ALA A 65 -29.05 -21.02 19.59
N ALA A 66 -29.04 -20.69 20.89
CA ALA A 66 -29.57 -21.57 21.93
C ALA A 66 -31.10 -21.66 21.93
N GLU A 67 -31.78 -20.62 21.40
CA GLU A 67 -33.22 -20.49 21.38
C GLU A 67 -33.84 -20.74 20.00
N ASP A 68 -33.09 -20.44 18.92
CA ASP A 68 -33.56 -20.55 17.53
C ASP A 68 -32.48 -21.16 16.62
N ALA A 69 -32.83 -22.29 16.00
CA ALA A 69 -31.95 -23.03 15.10
C ALA A 69 -31.55 -22.25 13.81
N SER A 70 -32.29 -21.22 13.43
CA SER A 70 -31.95 -20.34 12.28
C SER A 70 -30.63 -19.61 12.52
N PHE A 71 -30.42 -19.09 13.72
CA PHE A 71 -29.16 -18.43 14.10
C PHE A 71 -27.98 -19.43 14.15
N ALA A 72 -28.24 -20.68 14.56
CA ALA A 72 -27.19 -21.70 14.54
C ALA A 72 -26.66 -21.98 13.14
N ALA A 73 -27.49 -21.83 12.09
CA ALA A 73 -27.07 -22.01 10.70
C ALA A 73 -26.16 -20.87 10.19
N GLU A 74 -26.27 -19.67 10.76
CA GLU A 74 -25.47 -18.50 10.37
C GLU A 74 -24.10 -18.46 11.08
N LEU A 75 -23.95 -19.11 12.24
CA LEU A 75 -22.73 -19.07 13.05
C LEU A 75 -21.44 -19.38 12.28
N PRO A 76 -21.35 -20.40 11.40
CA PRO A 76 -20.09 -20.69 10.71
C PRO A 76 -19.62 -19.57 9.79
N ALA A 77 -20.57 -18.85 9.16
CA ALA A 77 -20.23 -17.73 8.28
C ALA A 77 -19.76 -16.51 9.09
N LEU A 78 -20.43 -16.20 10.19
CA LEU A 78 -20.07 -15.10 11.09
C LEU A 78 -18.74 -15.38 11.80
N GLU A 79 -18.51 -16.62 12.24
CA GLU A 79 -17.23 -17.04 12.84
C GLU A 79 -16.05 -16.86 11.87
N ALA A 80 -16.24 -17.12 10.58
CA ALA A 80 -15.21 -16.90 9.56
C ALA A 80 -14.99 -15.39 9.26
N LEU A 81 -16.03 -14.57 9.36
CA LEU A 81 -15.96 -13.15 9.05
C LEU A 81 -15.14 -12.35 10.08
N VAL A 82 -15.19 -12.72 11.36
CA VAL A 82 -14.44 -12.02 12.42
C VAL A 82 -12.93 -12.01 12.18
N PRO A 83 -12.23 -13.14 11.94
CA PRO A 83 -10.80 -13.12 11.65
C PRO A 83 -10.47 -12.46 10.30
N GLU A 84 -11.33 -12.53 9.30
CA GLU A 84 -11.12 -11.88 8.00
C GLU A 84 -11.10 -10.34 8.14
N THR A 85 -12.10 -9.79 8.84
CA THR A 85 -12.17 -8.35 9.11
C THR A 85 -11.05 -7.88 10.03
N ALA A 86 -10.66 -8.68 11.04
CA ALA A 86 -9.52 -8.40 11.91
C ALA A 86 -8.20 -8.34 11.13
N GLU A 87 -7.98 -9.25 10.18
CA GLU A 87 -6.78 -9.26 9.34
C GLU A 87 -6.75 -8.07 8.39
N THR A 88 -7.90 -7.68 7.84
CA THR A 88 -8.03 -6.47 7.02
C THR A 88 -7.63 -5.22 7.81
N LEU A 89 -8.14 -5.07 9.03
CA LEU A 89 -7.77 -3.99 9.93
C LEU A 89 -6.28 -4.03 10.28
N ARG A 90 -5.74 -5.21 10.61
CA ARG A 90 -4.32 -5.37 10.95
C ARG A 90 -3.41 -4.88 9.82
N ARG A 91 -3.70 -5.22 8.57
CA ARG A 91 -2.93 -4.78 7.40
C ARG A 91 -2.95 -3.26 7.22
N LEU A 92 -4.08 -2.62 7.49
CA LEU A 92 -4.20 -1.17 7.42
C LEU A 92 -3.46 -0.44 8.56
N LEU A 93 -3.26 -1.10 9.71
CA LEU A 93 -2.53 -0.54 10.85
C LEU A 93 -1.02 -0.68 10.75
N ILE A 94 -0.49 -1.43 9.77
CA ILE A 94 0.95 -1.50 9.53
C ILE A 94 1.43 -0.11 9.07
N PRO A 95 2.39 0.52 9.78
CA PRO A 95 2.92 1.81 9.38
C PRO A 95 3.50 1.74 7.96
N ARG A 96 3.05 2.65 7.11
CA ARG A 96 3.57 2.76 5.74
C ARG A 96 4.83 3.59 5.73
N ASP A 97 5.77 3.23 4.87
CA ASP A 97 6.94 4.05 4.57
C ASP A 97 6.48 5.36 3.89
N PRO A 98 6.83 6.55 4.42
CA PRO A 98 6.46 7.81 3.81
C PRO A 98 7.02 7.99 2.39
N ASN A 99 8.00 7.18 2.02
CA ASN A 99 8.59 7.19 0.69
C ASN A 99 7.87 6.28 -0.32
N ASP A 100 6.93 5.44 0.13
CA ASP A 100 6.26 4.45 -0.74
C ASP A 100 5.65 5.06 -2.02
N ALA A 101 5.18 6.31 -1.95
CA ALA A 101 4.62 7.03 -3.10
C ALA A 101 5.68 7.63 -4.05
N ARG A 102 6.97 7.52 -3.73
CA ARG A 102 8.05 8.14 -4.53
C ARG A 102 8.39 7.32 -5.77
N ASP A 103 8.89 8.03 -6.77
CA ASP A 103 9.62 7.45 -7.89
C ASP A 103 10.97 6.90 -7.42
N ALA A 104 11.59 6.03 -8.21
CA ALA A 104 12.89 5.46 -7.90
C ALA A 104 13.85 5.57 -9.08
N ILE A 105 15.14 5.69 -8.77
CA ILE A 105 16.22 5.48 -9.72
C ILE A 105 16.90 4.17 -9.33
N MET A 106 16.98 3.23 -10.28
CA MET A 106 17.66 1.96 -10.12
C MET A 106 18.97 2.00 -10.89
N GLU A 107 20.03 1.55 -10.26
CA GLU A 107 21.33 1.36 -10.86
C GLU A 107 21.60 -0.14 -10.96
N ILE A 108 21.92 -0.62 -12.17
CA ILE A 108 22.29 -2.02 -12.43
C ILE A 108 23.72 -2.02 -12.95
N LYS A 109 24.62 -2.68 -12.22
CA LYS A 109 26.04 -2.80 -12.58
C LYS A 109 26.42 -4.25 -12.80
N MET A 110 27.23 -4.50 -13.82
CA MET A 110 27.85 -5.81 -13.95
C MET A 110 28.78 -6.08 -12.76
N GLY A 111 28.84 -7.33 -12.30
CA GLY A 111 29.79 -7.78 -11.30
C GLY A 111 31.19 -8.08 -11.95
N GLU A 112 32.05 -8.73 -11.18
CA GLU A 112 33.41 -9.09 -11.61
C GLU A 112 33.47 -10.23 -12.65
N GLY A 113 32.32 -10.80 -13.07
CA GLY A 113 32.24 -11.95 -13.99
C GLY A 113 32.51 -11.66 -15.48
N GLY A 114 32.97 -10.47 -15.83
CA GLY A 114 33.31 -10.12 -17.21
C GLY A 114 32.09 -10.08 -18.15
N ALA A 115 32.21 -10.65 -19.35
CA ALA A 115 31.20 -10.58 -20.39
C ALA A 115 29.84 -11.22 -19.97
N GLU A 116 29.89 -12.33 -19.23
CA GLU A 116 28.69 -13.04 -18.79
C GLU A 116 27.86 -12.18 -17.78
N SER A 117 28.54 -11.51 -16.84
CA SER A 117 27.87 -10.61 -15.92
C SER A 117 27.31 -9.36 -16.61
N ALA A 118 27.92 -8.88 -17.67
CA ALA A 118 27.37 -7.80 -18.50
C ALA A 118 26.12 -8.23 -19.26
N LEU A 119 26.05 -9.45 -19.77
CA LEU A 119 24.85 -10.02 -20.38
C LEU A 119 23.73 -10.18 -19.35
N PHE A 120 24.06 -10.70 -18.16
CA PHE A 120 23.09 -10.85 -17.08
C PHE A 120 22.52 -9.50 -16.60
N ALA A 121 23.37 -8.46 -16.51
CA ALA A 121 22.90 -7.09 -16.22
C ALA A 121 21.90 -6.59 -17.27
N GLY A 122 22.10 -6.94 -18.54
CA GLY A 122 21.15 -6.67 -19.62
C GLY A 122 19.82 -7.43 -19.46
N ASP A 123 19.86 -8.66 -18.99
CA ASP A 123 18.66 -9.45 -18.71
C ASP A 123 17.89 -8.89 -17.51
N LEU A 124 18.59 -8.48 -16.45
CA LEU A 124 17.98 -7.79 -15.30
C LEU A 124 17.28 -6.49 -15.73
N LEU A 125 17.97 -5.66 -16.51
CA LEU A 125 17.34 -4.44 -17.03
C LEU A 125 16.05 -4.76 -17.78
N ARG A 126 16.07 -5.74 -18.68
CA ARG A 126 14.91 -6.15 -19.47
C ARG A 126 13.76 -6.61 -18.57
N MET A 127 14.07 -7.40 -17.54
CA MET A 127 13.10 -7.87 -16.55
C MET A 127 12.42 -6.70 -15.85
N TYR A 128 13.17 -5.72 -15.33
CA TYR A 128 12.60 -4.58 -14.64
C TYR A 128 11.82 -3.63 -15.56
N LEU A 129 12.25 -3.47 -16.82
CA LEU A 129 11.48 -2.69 -17.79
C LEU A 129 10.12 -3.35 -18.10
N HIS A 130 10.07 -4.67 -18.27
CA HIS A 130 8.81 -5.40 -18.44
C HIS A 130 7.93 -5.36 -17.18
N TYR A 131 8.55 -5.44 -15.99
CA TYR A 131 7.82 -5.29 -14.75
C TYR A 131 7.18 -3.89 -14.66
N ALA A 132 7.93 -2.85 -14.96
CA ALA A 132 7.43 -1.48 -14.98
C ALA A 132 6.28 -1.30 -15.97
N GLU A 133 6.39 -1.88 -17.17
CA GLU A 133 5.33 -1.87 -18.18
C GLU A 133 4.05 -2.54 -17.66
N SER A 134 4.17 -3.71 -17.00
CA SER A 134 3.04 -4.42 -16.38
C SER A 134 2.33 -3.62 -15.28
N LYS A 135 3.05 -2.69 -14.64
CA LYS A 135 2.53 -1.77 -13.62
C LYS A 135 2.06 -0.44 -14.18
N GLY A 136 2.22 -0.20 -15.49
CA GLY A 136 1.89 1.07 -16.13
C GLY A 136 2.82 2.21 -15.73
N TRP A 137 4.03 1.92 -15.25
CA TRP A 137 5.03 2.93 -14.93
C TRP A 137 5.76 3.39 -16.19
N ARG A 138 6.17 4.65 -16.18
CA ARG A 138 7.07 5.20 -17.21
C ARG A 138 8.51 4.96 -16.80
N THR A 139 9.33 4.54 -17.76
CA THR A 139 10.76 4.34 -17.56
C THR A 139 11.56 5.27 -18.43
N GLU A 140 12.72 5.72 -17.93
CA GLU A 140 13.65 6.58 -18.64
C GLU A 140 15.07 6.13 -18.32
N ILE A 141 15.83 5.74 -19.33
CA ILE A 141 17.26 5.42 -19.17
C ILE A 141 17.98 6.76 -19.07
N ILE A 142 18.60 7.02 -17.91
CA ILE A 142 19.34 8.26 -17.63
C ILE A 142 20.73 8.14 -18.23
N GLU A 143 21.41 7.01 -17.97
CA GLU A 143 22.76 6.75 -18.45
C GLU A 143 22.93 5.24 -18.67
N GLN A 144 23.69 4.87 -19.70
CA GLN A 144 23.99 3.47 -19.98
C GLN A 144 25.38 3.33 -20.59
N THR A 145 26.18 2.41 -20.06
CA THR A 145 27.45 1.98 -20.61
C THR A 145 27.34 0.55 -21.10
N SER A 146 27.48 0.35 -22.40
CA SER A 146 27.41 -0.97 -23.01
C SER A 146 28.78 -1.71 -22.93
N SER A 147 28.71 -3.03 -22.94
CA SER A 147 29.86 -3.93 -23.11
C SER A 147 30.13 -4.18 -24.59
N ASP A 148 31.36 -4.47 -24.95
CA ASP A 148 31.77 -4.77 -26.32
C ASP A 148 31.09 -6.00 -26.92
N LEU A 149 30.55 -6.89 -26.08
CA LEU A 149 29.84 -8.12 -26.47
C LEU A 149 28.32 -8.01 -26.37
N GLY A 150 27.80 -6.79 -26.36
CA GLY A 150 26.34 -6.56 -26.37
C GLY A 150 25.65 -6.61 -25.01
N GLY A 151 26.38 -6.73 -23.90
CA GLY A 151 25.86 -6.62 -22.54
C GLY A 151 25.89 -5.18 -22.00
N ILE A 152 25.54 -5.01 -20.74
CA ILE A 152 25.51 -3.72 -20.02
C ILE A 152 26.55 -3.74 -18.91
N LYS A 153 27.47 -2.76 -18.89
CA LYS A 153 28.43 -2.55 -17.80
C LYS A 153 27.77 -1.82 -16.63
N ASP A 154 26.99 -0.78 -16.96
CA ASP A 154 26.31 0.08 -16.00
C ASP A 154 25.09 0.70 -16.68
N VAL A 155 23.98 0.80 -15.97
CA VAL A 155 22.79 1.52 -16.42
C VAL A 155 22.05 2.13 -15.24
N GLN A 156 21.62 3.38 -15.40
CA GLN A 156 20.75 4.07 -14.48
C GLN A 156 19.39 4.29 -15.14
N VAL A 157 18.33 3.82 -14.48
CA VAL A 157 16.96 3.89 -14.98
C VAL A 157 16.08 4.58 -13.96
N ALA A 158 15.38 5.63 -14.38
CA ALA A 158 14.30 6.23 -13.60
C ALA A 158 13.00 5.49 -13.85
N PHE A 159 12.32 5.10 -12.76
CA PHE A 159 10.98 4.54 -12.76
C PHE A 159 10.01 5.56 -12.18
N LYS A 160 8.98 5.93 -12.93
CA LYS A 160 8.01 6.99 -12.58
C LYS A 160 6.61 6.42 -12.58
N GLY A 161 5.99 6.40 -11.40
CA GLY A 161 4.60 5.96 -11.21
C GLY A 161 3.61 7.13 -11.25
N SER A 162 2.34 6.83 -11.49
CA SER A 162 1.25 7.81 -11.48
C SER A 162 0.14 7.46 -10.49
N SER A 163 0.34 6.43 -9.64
CA SER A 163 -0.67 5.99 -8.69
C SER A 163 -0.90 7.01 -7.58
N SER A 164 -2.16 7.28 -7.28
CA SER A 164 -2.57 8.04 -6.09
C SER A 164 -2.50 7.22 -4.80
N ASP A 165 -2.42 5.88 -4.90
CA ASP A 165 -2.23 4.99 -3.75
C ASP A 165 -0.72 4.77 -3.51
N PRO A 166 -0.18 5.21 -2.36
CA PRO A 166 1.22 5.01 -2.02
C PRO A 166 1.67 3.54 -2.07
N ALA A 167 0.80 2.59 -1.72
CA ALA A 167 1.12 1.17 -1.79
C ALA A 167 1.36 0.64 -3.21
N GLN A 168 0.95 1.39 -4.22
CA GLN A 168 1.16 1.13 -5.65
C GLN A 168 2.29 2.01 -6.22
N GLY A 169 2.98 2.75 -5.38
CA GLY A 169 4.12 3.58 -5.78
C GLY A 169 5.33 2.75 -6.19
N VAL A 170 6.22 3.35 -6.95
CA VAL A 170 7.42 2.70 -7.46
C VAL A 170 8.32 2.26 -6.32
N TRP A 171 8.59 3.17 -5.37
CA TRP A 171 9.42 2.87 -4.20
C TRP A 171 8.85 1.72 -3.38
N ALA A 172 7.53 1.68 -3.14
CA ALA A 172 6.88 0.61 -2.39
C ALA A 172 7.18 -0.80 -2.96
N HIS A 173 7.35 -0.90 -4.28
CA HIS A 173 7.63 -2.16 -4.95
C HIS A 173 9.14 -2.47 -5.09
N LEU A 174 9.97 -1.44 -5.26
CA LEU A 174 11.39 -1.62 -5.61
C LEU A 174 12.37 -1.42 -4.44
N LYS A 175 11.91 -0.97 -3.26
CA LYS A 175 12.78 -0.65 -2.11
C LYS A 175 13.54 -1.83 -1.52
N PHE A 176 13.25 -3.05 -1.91
CA PHE A 176 13.91 -4.25 -1.42
C PHE A 176 14.83 -4.90 -2.47
N GLU A 177 14.96 -4.28 -3.65
CA GLU A 177 15.87 -4.69 -4.73
C GLU A 177 17.23 -3.98 -4.60
#